data_f1423cec7e7b66c25db11ef2b2656755
#
_entry.id   f1423cec7e7b66c25db11ef2b2656755
#
_cell.length_a   1.000
_cell.length_b   1.000
_cell.length_c   1.000
_cell.angle_alpha   90.00
_cell.angle_beta   90.00
_cell.angle_gamma   90.00
#
_symmetry.space_group_name_H-M   'P 1'
#
loop_
_entity.id
_entity.type
_entity.pdbx_description
1 polymer ?
#
loop_
_entity_poly.entity_id
_entity_poly.type
_entity_poly.pdbx_seq_one_letter_code
_entity_poly.pdbx_strand_id
1 'polypeptide(L)'
;MPAGGGGGGSRNRGFFWRKKARAPPGGPGGGGGGRVPPRRPPPPPPAGRPGTCIRIMTGAPVPEGCDAVVMQEETEQTEAGVRFIAPVKAGQHIRRRGEDIAHGAVVFPAGTPLTVAELPVLASLGIAEVEVVRKVRVAVFSTGDELQLPGQPLGDGQIYDTNRLAVHLMLQQLGYEVINLGIIPDDPAKLRDAFIAADQQADVVISSGGVSVGEADYTKTILEELGEIGFWKLAIKPGKPFAFGKLSSSWFCGLPGNPVSATVTFCQLVQPLLAKLSGKHGPLQAPRLRVRAATRLKKSPGRLDFQRGILQRNPDGELVVNTTGHQGSHIFSSFSLGNCFIVLERERGHVEAGEWVEVEPFSHLFGGL
;
A
#
# COMPACT_ATOMS: atom_id res chain seq x y z
N MET A 1 30.10 2.73 -3.03
CA MET A 1 29.53 3.50 -4.16
C MET A 1 30.64 4.27 -4.85
N PRO A 2 30.80 4.25 -6.16
CA PRO A 2 31.62 5.25 -6.85
C PRO A 2 30.86 6.56 -6.76
N ALA A 3 31.50 7.60 -6.22
CA ALA A 3 30.98 8.96 -6.23
C ALA A 3 30.94 9.45 -7.68
N GLY A 4 29.77 9.40 -8.30
CA GLY A 4 29.54 9.98 -9.60
C GLY A 4 29.20 11.45 -9.45
N GLY A 5 30.12 12.34 -9.78
CA GLY A 5 29.88 13.77 -9.92
C GLY A 5 28.93 14.03 -11.08
N GLY A 6 27.79 14.67 -10.83
CA GLY A 6 26.87 15.12 -11.85
C GLY A 6 26.56 16.59 -11.69
N GLY A 7 27.13 17.42 -12.52
CA GLY A 7 26.77 18.82 -12.62
C GLY A 7 25.45 19.05 -13.35
N GLY A 8 24.70 19.95 -12.86
CA GLY A 8 23.72 20.88 -13.37
C GLY A 8 22.91 20.58 -14.63
N GLY A 9 21.58 20.75 -14.49
CA GLY A 9 20.67 20.88 -15.61
C GLY A 9 19.32 20.28 -15.33
N SER A 10 18.43 21.06 -14.75
CA SER A 10 17.01 20.71 -14.63
C SER A 10 16.41 20.47 -16.01
N ARG A 11 16.08 19.24 -16.33
CA ARG A 11 15.04 18.87 -17.28
C ARG A 11 14.36 17.62 -16.76
N ASN A 12 13.11 17.78 -16.38
CA ASN A 12 12.18 16.71 -16.06
C ASN A 12 12.21 15.65 -17.17
N ARG A 13 12.83 14.51 -16.92
CA ARG A 13 12.63 13.29 -17.69
C ARG A 13 12.08 12.27 -16.72
N GLY A 14 10.79 11.95 -16.89
CA GLY A 14 10.11 10.92 -16.13
C GLY A 14 10.84 9.58 -16.28
N PHE A 15 11.08 8.92 -15.17
CA PHE A 15 11.54 7.53 -15.14
C PHE A 15 10.38 6.64 -15.52
N PHE A 16 10.42 6.04 -16.71
CA PHE A 16 9.47 5.04 -17.15
C PHE A 16 10.03 3.65 -16.85
N TRP A 17 9.47 2.96 -15.86
CA TRP A 17 9.73 1.55 -15.63
C TRP A 17 8.97 0.72 -16.67
N ARG A 18 9.67 0.06 -17.56
CA ARG A 18 9.08 -0.81 -18.58
C ARG A 18 8.94 -2.22 -18.02
N LYS A 19 7.69 -2.69 -17.88
CA LYS A 19 7.34 -4.08 -17.63
C LYS A 19 7.86 -4.92 -18.82
N LYS A 20 8.69 -5.94 -18.59
CA LYS A 20 8.95 -6.96 -19.61
C LYS A 20 7.68 -7.79 -19.79
N ALA A 21 6.77 -7.35 -20.66
CA ALA A 21 5.81 -8.25 -21.29
C ALA A 21 6.58 -9.03 -22.35
N ARG A 22 6.42 -10.36 -22.38
CA ARG A 22 6.88 -11.18 -23.51
C ARG A 22 6.29 -10.56 -24.79
N ALA A 23 7.13 -10.09 -25.65
CA ALA A 23 6.74 -9.55 -26.94
C ALA A 23 6.19 -10.69 -27.81
N PRO A 24 5.09 -10.44 -28.57
CA PRO A 24 4.73 -11.29 -29.70
C PRO A 24 5.78 -11.13 -30.81
N PRO A 25 5.99 -12.12 -31.65
CA PRO A 25 7.00 -12.08 -32.68
C PRO A 25 6.59 -11.16 -33.84
N GLY A 26 7.50 -10.25 -34.17
CA GLY A 26 7.74 -9.79 -35.52
C GLY A 26 6.86 -8.74 -36.15
N GLY A 27 7.38 -7.52 -36.29
CA GLY A 27 7.06 -6.54 -37.33
C GLY A 27 8.16 -5.50 -37.44
N PRO A 28 8.67 -5.11 -38.64
CA PRO A 28 9.78 -4.20 -38.77
C PRO A 28 9.28 -2.74 -38.75
N GLY A 29 9.83 -1.93 -37.86
CA GLY A 29 9.54 -0.50 -37.80
C GLY A 29 10.68 0.28 -37.22
N GLY A 30 11.45 0.96 -38.07
CA GLY A 30 12.59 1.78 -37.73
C GLY A 30 12.21 3.02 -36.92
N GLY A 31 13.07 3.38 -35.99
CA GLY A 31 13.04 4.64 -35.24
C GLY A 31 14.40 4.88 -34.60
N GLY A 32 15.24 5.68 -35.26
CA GLY A 32 16.59 6.02 -34.83
C GLY A 32 16.58 6.83 -33.53
N GLY A 33 16.79 6.17 -32.39
CA GLY A 33 17.16 6.81 -31.15
C GLY A 33 18.63 7.14 -31.11
N GLY A 34 18.98 8.38 -31.32
CA GLY A 34 20.39 8.86 -31.23
C GLY A 34 20.97 8.53 -29.86
N ARG A 35 21.93 7.61 -29.79
CA ARG A 35 22.75 7.35 -28.62
C ARG A 35 23.55 8.63 -28.32
N VAL A 36 23.25 9.31 -27.24
CA VAL A 36 24.12 10.33 -26.69
C VAL A 36 25.43 9.63 -26.29
N PRO A 37 26.58 10.02 -26.86
CA PRO A 37 27.86 9.40 -26.54
C PRO A 37 28.14 9.58 -25.05
N PRO A 38 28.74 8.58 -24.36
CA PRO A 38 29.09 8.71 -22.96
C PRO A 38 30.04 9.90 -22.79
N ARG A 39 29.73 10.84 -21.90
CA ARG A 39 30.61 11.94 -21.55
C ARG A 39 31.90 11.35 -20.99
N ARG A 40 33.04 11.83 -21.48
CA ARG A 40 34.37 11.50 -20.90
C ARG A 40 34.29 11.79 -19.39
N PRO A 41 34.77 10.86 -18.55
CA PRO A 41 34.89 11.16 -17.14
C PRO A 41 35.76 12.40 -16.92
N PRO A 42 35.44 13.24 -15.93
CA PRO A 42 36.32 14.38 -15.62
C PRO A 42 37.72 13.87 -15.24
N PRO A 43 38.78 14.65 -15.55
CA PRO A 43 40.13 14.28 -15.16
C PRO A 43 40.19 14.07 -13.63
N PRO A 44 41.03 13.14 -13.15
CA PRO A 44 41.19 12.92 -11.72
C PRO A 44 41.67 14.22 -11.05
N PRO A 45 41.22 14.50 -9.81
CA PRO A 45 41.68 15.65 -9.05
C PRO A 45 43.22 15.55 -8.85
N PRO A 46 43.92 16.69 -8.72
CA PRO A 46 45.34 16.67 -8.45
C PRO A 46 45.64 15.92 -7.16
N ALA A 47 46.79 15.25 -7.09
CA ALA A 47 47.18 14.54 -5.86
C ALA A 47 47.54 15.55 -4.74
N GLY A 48 47.12 15.22 -3.49
CA GLY A 48 47.51 15.98 -2.31
C GLY A 48 48.98 15.83 -1.96
N ARG A 49 49.61 16.91 -1.51
CA ARG A 49 51.00 16.91 -1.01
C ARG A 49 51.03 17.30 0.46
N PRO A 50 51.95 16.78 1.28
CA PRO A 50 52.10 17.21 2.66
C PRO A 50 52.18 18.75 2.76
N GLY A 51 51.43 19.34 3.70
CA GLY A 51 51.37 20.78 3.89
C GLY A 51 50.47 21.53 2.91
N THR A 52 49.69 20.82 2.08
CA THR A 52 48.70 21.42 1.17
C THR A 52 47.32 20.90 1.43
N CYS A 53 46.30 21.65 1.04
CA CYS A 53 44.89 21.19 0.99
C CYS A 53 44.32 21.44 -0.41
N ILE A 54 43.32 20.64 -0.76
CA ILE A 54 42.63 20.73 -2.05
C ILE A 54 41.15 21.02 -1.78
N ARG A 55 40.63 22.10 -2.36
CA ARG A 55 39.22 22.41 -2.28
C ARG A 55 38.42 21.48 -3.17
N ILE A 56 37.48 20.76 -2.59
CA ILE A 56 36.56 19.86 -3.29
C ILE A 56 35.12 20.25 -2.98
N MET A 57 34.17 19.78 -3.79
CA MET A 57 32.74 19.95 -3.54
C MET A 57 32.19 18.71 -2.87
N THR A 58 31.08 18.87 -2.17
CA THR A 58 30.34 17.75 -1.57
C THR A 58 30.09 16.65 -2.61
N GLY A 59 30.43 15.40 -2.26
CA GLY A 59 30.29 14.24 -3.15
C GLY A 59 31.44 14.04 -4.16
N ALA A 60 32.43 14.92 -4.19
CA ALA A 60 33.62 14.73 -5.03
C ALA A 60 34.47 13.55 -4.52
N PRO A 61 35.19 12.85 -5.41
CA PRO A 61 36.18 11.86 -5.00
C PRO A 61 37.27 12.54 -4.16
N VAL A 62 37.69 11.88 -3.08
CA VAL A 62 38.82 12.35 -2.26
C VAL A 62 40.09 12.22 -3.10
N PRO A 63 40.89 13.30 -3.23
CA PRO A 63 42.13 13.25 -4.00
C PRO A 63 43.13 12.26 -3.40
N GLU A 64 43.96 11.66 -4.27
CA GLU A 64 45.05 10.77 -3.82
C GLU A 64 45.98 11.52 -2.87
N GLY A 65 46.43 10.89 -1.79
CA GLY A 65 47.26 11.47 -0.75
C GLY A 65 46.53 12.31 0.30
N CYS A 66 45.20 12.45 0.18
CA CYS A 66 44.35 13.06 1.23
C CYS A 66 43.65 12.00 2.03
N ASP A 67 43.64 12.14 3.35
CA ASP A 67 43.07 11.17 4.31
C ASP A 67 41.96 11.73 5.20
N ALA A 68 41.60 13.00 5.02
CA ALA A 68 40.50 13.65 5.72
C ALA A 68 39.86 14.75 4.87
N VAL A 69 38.60 15.05 5.14
CA VAL A 69 37.87 16.19 4.60
C VAL A 69 37.43 17.07 5.76
N VAL A 70 37.68 18.38 5.67
CA VAL A 70 37.27 19.39 6.65
C VAL A 70 36.26 20.30 6.00
N MET A 71 35.15 20.59 6.71
CA MET A 71 34.15 21.52 6.22
C MET A 71 34.70 22.94 6.17
N GLN A 72 34.25 23.74 5.22
CA GLN A 72 34.74 25.12 5.05
C GLN A 72 34.50 25.96 6.32
N GLU A 73 33.43 25.69 7.03
CA GLU A 73 33.04 26.37 8.29
C GLU A 73 34.02 26.09 9.44
N GLU A 74 34.82 25.02 9.34
CA GLU A 74 35.86 24.64 10.30
C GLU A 74 37.26 25.11 9.87
N THR A 75 37.32 26.04 8.89
CA THR A 75 38.58 26.56 8.35
C THR A 75 38.56 28.06 8.30
N GLU A 76 39.76 28.68 8.40
CA GLU A 76 39.97 30.10 8.17
C GLU A 76 40.98 30.28 7.03
N GLN A 77 40.66 31.15 6.09
CA GLN A 77 41.64 31.59 5.07
C GLN A 77 42.52 32.68 5.62
N THR A 78 43.83 32.48 5.54
CA THR A 78 44.84 33.41 5.96
C THR A 78 45.77 33.76 4.77
N GLU A 79 46.60 34.79 4.90
CA GLU A 79 47.62 35.12 3.85
C GLU A 79 48.62 33.98 3.63
N ALA A 80 48.88 33.15 4.63
CA ALA A 80 49.78 32.00 4.58
C ALA A 80 49.11 30.72 4.06
N GLY A 81 47.75 30.70 3.88
CA GLY A 81 46.99 29.53 3.43
C GLY A 81 45.73 29.27 4.25
N VAL A 82 45.35 28.01 4.42
CA VAL A 82 44.16 27.60 5.16
C VAL A 82 44.54 27.10 6.52
N ARG A 83 43.95 27.69 7.57
CA ARG A 83 44.11 27.24 8.97
C ARG A 83 42.88 26.41 9.37
N PHE A 84 43.11 25.25 9.96
CA PHE A 84 42.04 24.41 10.58
C PHE A 84 41.77 24.91 12.00
N ILE A 85 40.50 25.11 12.35
CA ILE A 85 40.07 25.63 13.66
C ILE A 85 40.13 24.52 14.72
N ALA A 86 39.91 23.27 14.33
CA ALA A 86 39.87 22.13 15.20
C ALA A 86 40.86 21.02 14.74
N PRO A 87 41.28 20.12 15.63
CA PRO A 87 42.08 18.95 15.25
C PRO A 87 41.36 18.06 14.25
N VAL A 88 42.02 17.70 13.16
CA VAL A 88 41.51 16.85 12.09
C VAL A 88 41.84 15.39 12.38
N LYS A 89 40.84 14.50 12.23
CA LYS A 89 41.02 13.06 12.40
C LYS A 89 41.11 12.39 11.04
N ALA A 90 42.02 11.40 10.90
CA ALA A 90 42.08 10.60 9.67
C ALA A 90 40.73 9.89 9.42
N GLY A 91 40.28 9.93 8.16
CA GLY A 91 38.96 9.43 7.74
C GLY A 91 37.77 10.36 8.01
N GLN A 92 38.01 11.56 8.61
CA GLN A 92 36.95 12.52 8.90
C GLN A 92 36.22 12.92 7.59
N HIS A 93 34.87 12.84 7.63
CA HIS A 93 33.98 13.18 6.50
C HIS A 93 34.25 12.45 5.17
N ILE A 94 34.98 11.34 5.21
CA ILE A 94 35.20 10.47 4.06
C ILE A 94 34.26 9.29 4.11
N ARG A 95 33.43 9.13 3.08
CA ARG A 95 32.59 7.94 2.89
C ARG A 95 33.38 6.86 2.18
N ARG A 96 33.38 5.67 2.74
CA ARG A 96 34.09 4.53 2.16
C ARG A 96 33.20 3.73 1.23
N ARG A 97 33.80 3.08 0.25
CA ARG A 97 33.10 2.15 -0.63
C ARG A 97 32.52 0.99 0.20
N GLY A 98 31.22 0.72 0.03
CA GLY A 98 30.52 -0.33 0.76
C GLY A 98 30.08 0.06 2.18
N GLU A 99 30.19 1.32 2.58
CA GLU A 99 29.78 1.82 3.90
C GLU A 99 28.26 1.73 4.09
N ASP A 100 27.48 2.06 3.06
CA ASP A 100 26.03 1.94 3.07
C ASP A 100 25.60 0.52 2.67
N ILE A 101 26.03 0.04 1.51
CA ILE A 101 25.71 -1.29 0.99
C ILE A 101 27.00 -1.99 0.58
N ALA A 102 27.35 -3.05 1.29
CA ALA A 102 28.54 -3.83 1.01
C ALA A 102 28.41 -4.63 -0.30
N HIS A 103 29.53 -4.86 -0.98
CA HIS A 103 29.55 -5.72 -2.17
C HIS A 103 29.11 -7.15 -1.80
N GLY A 104 28.17 -7.71 -2.58
CA GLY A 104 27.60 -9.04 -2.33
C GLY A 104 26.50 -9.10 -1.27
N ALA A 105 26.15 -7.97 -0.65
CA ALA A 105 25.02 -7.93 0.27
C ALA A 105 23.68 -8.14 -0.49
N VAL A 106 22.76 -8.86 0.15
CA VAL A 106 21.36 -8.91 -0.31
C VAL A 106 20.72 -7.57 0.01
N VAL A 107 20.41 -6.78 -1.02
CA VAL A 107 19.82 -5.44 -0.84
C VAL A 107 18.39 -5.54 -0.36
N PHE A 108 17.59 -6.35 -1.02
CA PHE A 108 16.20 -6.63 -0.65
C PHE A 108 15.93 -8.12 -0.78
N PRO A 109 15.40 -8.77 0.27
CA PRO A 109 14.96 -10.16 0.18
C PRO A 109 13.70 -10.29 -0.70
N ALA A 110 13.45 -11.49 -1.22
CA ALA A 110 12.22 -11.80 -1.93
C ALA A 110 10.99 -11.47 -1.07
N GLY A 111 9.92 -10.94 -1.70
CA GLY A 111 8.70 -10.51 -1.00
C GLY A 111 8.77 -9.10 -0.40
N THR A 112 9.87 -8.37 -0.60
CA THR A 112 9.96 -6.94 -0.23
C THR A 112 9.07 -6.12 -1.17
N PRO A 113 8.12 -5.32 -0.66
CA PRO A 113 7.39 -4.36 -1.47
C PRO A 113 8.34 -3.28 -2.01
N LEU A 114 8.27 -3.00 -3.31
CA LEU A 114 9.04 -1.92 -3.93
C LEU A 114 8.23 -0.63 -3.89
N THR A 115 8.61 0.26 -3.00
CA THR A 115 7.99 1.57 -2.79
C THR A 115 8.96 2.70 -3.19
N VAL A 116 8.58 3.93 -2.88
CA VAL A 116 9.44 5.11 -3.06
C VAL A 116 10.71 5.05 -2.18
N ALA A 117 10.79 4.16 -1.21
CA ALA A 117 11.99 3.97 -0.40
C ALA A 117 12.99 3.02 -1.07
N GLU A 118 12.51 1.92 -1.65
CA GLU A 118 13.35 0.87 -2.23
C GLU A 118 13.87 1.23 -3.63
N LEU A 119 13.04 1.88 -4.45
CA LEU A 119 13.39 2.20 -5.83
C LEU A 119 14.63 3.10 -5.97
N PRO A 120 14.82 4.16 -5.16
CA PRO A 120 16.03 4.96 -5.20
C PRO A 120 17.29 4.20 -4.80
N VAL A 121 17.17 3.23 -3.90
CA VAL A 121 18.30 2.36 -3.51
C VAL A 121 18.74 1.51 -4.69
N LEU A 122 17.81 0.87 -5.41
CA LEU A 122 18.14 0.14 -6.64
C LEU A 122 18.77 1.03 -7.69
N ALA A 123 18.23 2.23 -7.88
CA ALA A 123 18.77 3.20 -8.84
C ALA A 123 20.19 3.65 -8.46
N SER A 124 20.50 3.83 -7.17
CA SER A 124 21.83 4.20 -6.68
C SER A 124 22.88 3.12 -6.96
N LEU A 125 22.44 1.86 -7.07
CA LEU A 125 23.28 0.72 -7.44
C LEU A 125 23.40 0.51 -8.96
N GLY A 126 22.74 1.35 -9.77
CA GLY A 126 22.71 1.22 -11.22
C GLY A 126 21.79 0.11 -11.73
N ILE A 127 20.90 -0.42 -10.88
CA ILE A 127 19.96 -1.48 -11.24
C ILE A 127 18.73 -0.83 -11.89
N ALA A 128 18.55 -1.05 -13.19
CA ALA A 128 17.46 -0.46 -13.95
C ALA A 128 16.19 -1.34 -13.97
N GLU A 129 16.35 -2.65 -13.86
CA GLU A 129 15.24 -3.62 -13.93
C GLU A 129 15.40 -4.71 -12.87
N VAL A 130 14.29 -5.10 -12.26
CA VAL A 130 14.24 -6.21 -11.31
C VAL A 130 13.03 -7.11 -11.64
N GLU A 131 13.14 -8.38 -11.32
CA GLU A 131 12.03 -9.30 -11.42
C GLU A 131 11.07 -9.09 -10.24
N VAL A 132 9.78 -8.98 -10.53
CA VAL A 132 8.73 -8.77 -9.54
C VAL A 132 7.56 -9.71 -9.76
N VAL A 133 6.83 -10.01 -8.69
CA VAL A 133 5.55 -10.70 -8.80
C VAL A 133 4.59 -9.83 -9.61
N ARG A 134 3.87 -10.41 -10.58
CA ARG A 134 2.85 -9.68 -11.33
C ARG A 134 1.74 -9.18 -10.41
N LYS A 135 1.08 -8.10 -10.79
CA LYS A 135 -0.09 -7.61 -10.07
C LYS A 135 -1.20 -8.67 -10.04
N VAL A 136 -1.83 -8.81 -8.87
CA VAL A 136 -3.03 -9.63 -8.71
C VAL A 136 -4.18 -8.95 -9.46
N ARG A 137 -4.92 -9.73 -10.26
CA ARG A 137 -6.12 -9.29 -10.96
C ARG A 137 -7.33 -9.62 -10.10
N VAL A 138 -8.18 -8.64 -9.86
CA VAL A 138 -9.35 -8.79 -9.00
C VAL A 138 -10.60 -8.41 -9.78
N ALA A 139 -11.50 -9.37 -9.99
CA ALA A 139 -12.83 -9.09 -10.52
C ALA A 139 -13.75 -8.66 -9.38
N VAL A 140 -14.55 -7.62 -9.62
CA VAL A 140 -15.53 -7.12 -8.64
C VAL A 140 -16.87 -6.87 -9.31
N PHE A 141 -17.95 -7.30 -8.66
CA PHE A 141 -19.32 -7.02 -9.04
C PHE A 141 -20.24 -6.95 -7.82
N SER A 142 -21.40 -6.36 -7.99
CA SER A 142 -22.49 -6.41 -7.01
C SER A 142 -23.65 -7.22 -7.57
N THR A 143 -24.44 -7.84 -6.69
CA THR A 143 -25.69 -8.53 -7.04
C THR A 143 -26.84 -7.89 -6.29
N GLY A 144 -28.00 -7.81 -6.92
CA GLY A 144 -29.22 -7.28 -6.33
C GLY A 144 -30.03 -6.46 -7.34
N ASP A 145 -31.30 -6.77 -7.50
CA ASP A 145 -32.24 -6.03 -8.36
C ASP A 145 -32.57 -4.66 -7.77
N GLU A 146 -32.33 -4.46 -6.46
CA GLU A 146 -32.46 -3.17 -5.77
C GLU A 146 -31.37 -2.18 -6.13
N LEU A 147 -30.26 -2.62 -6.75
CA LEU A 147 -29.09 -1.78 -6.99
C LEU A 147 -29.21 -0.95 -8.27
N GLN A 148 -28.85 0.32 -8.16
CA GLN A 148 -28.80 1.25 -9.30
C GLN A 148 -27.44 1.98 -9.33
N LEU A 149 -27.01 2.38 -10.51
CA LEU A 149 -25.79 3.18 -10.69
C LEU A 149 -26.00 4.63 -10.22
N PRO A 150 -25.01 5.24 -9.56
CA PRO A 150 -25.04 6.66 -9.24
C PRO A 150 -25.29 7.52 -10.50
N GLY A 151 -26.14 8.53 -10.36
CA GLY A 151 -26.53 9.41 -11.45
C GLY A 151 -27.77 8.96 -12.22
N GLN A 152 -28.25 7.74 -12.03
CA GLN A 152 -29.53 7.26 -12.54
C GLN A 152 -30.65 7.52 -11.52
N PRO A 153 -31.89 7.80 -11.95
CA PRO A 153 -33.01 7.93 -11.02
C PRO A 153 -33.31 6.59 -10.33
N LEU A 154 -33.68 6.65 -9.05
CA LEU A 154 -34.09 5.50 -8.30
C LEU A 154 -35.58 5.19 -8.54
N GLY A 155 -35.89 3.93 -8.80
CA GLY A 155 -37.22 3.38 -8.70
C GLY A 155 -37.59 3.04 -7.24
N ASP A 156 -38.85 2.62 -7.04
CA ASP A 156 -39.31 2.20 -5.71
C ASP A 156 -38.50 1.02 -5.17
N GLY A 157 -37.99 1.15 -3.96
CA GLY A 157 -37.16 0.12 -3.31
C GLY A 157 -35.71 0.05 -3.78
N GLN A 158 -35.29 0.87 -4.75
CA GLN A 158 -33.92 0.88 -5.22
C GLN A 158 -32.99 1.73 -4.35
N ILE A 159 -31.71 1.35 -4.33
CA ILE A 159 -30.60 2.06 -3.69
C ILE A 159 -29.41 2.14 -4.63
N TYR A 160 -28.52 3.10 -4.38
CA TYR A 160 -27.27 3.18 -5.18
C TYR A 160 -26.24 2.14 -4.73
N ASP A 161 -25.56 1.55 -5.72
CA ASP A 161 -24.45 0.62 -5.52
C ASP A 161 -23.20 1.35 -4.99
N THR A 162 -23.07 1.44 -3.69
CA THR A 162 -21.93 2.06 -3.01
C THR A 162 -20.82 1.07 -2.69
N ASN A 163 -21.13 -0.21 -2.48
CA ASN A 163 -20.19 -1.23 -2.05
C ASN A 163 -19.16 -1.52 -3.13
N ARG A 164 -19.60 -1.80 -4.35
CA ARG A 164 -18.70 -2.08 -5.47
C ARG A 164 -17.80 -0.89 -5.76
N LEU A 165 -18.34 0.33 -5.70
CA LEU A 165 -17.52 1.54 -5.85
C LEU A 165 -16.43 1.62 -4.77
N ALA A 166 -16.80 1.43 -3.50
CA ALA A 166 -15.83 1.47 -2.39
C ALA A 166 -14.75 0.39 -2.54
N VAL A 167 -15.14 -0.85 -2.83
CA VAL A 167 -14.19 -1.97 -3.04
C VAL A 167 -13.28 -1.69 -4.24
N HIS A 168 -13.84 -1.20 -5.35
CA HIS A 168 -13.08 -0.85 -6.56
C HIS A 168 -12.01 0.21 -6.25
N LEU A 169 -12.38 1.29 -5.57
CA LEU A 169 -11.46 2.36 -5.20
C LEU A 169 -10.37 1.88 -4.23
N MET A 170 -10.72 1.07 -3.22
CA MET A 170 -9.74 0.47 -2.31
C MET A 170 -8.74 -0.43 -3.05
N LEU A 171 -9.20 -1.26 -4.00
CA LEU A 171 -8.33 -2.10 -4.81
C LEU A 171 -7.37 -1.29 -5.70
N GLN A 172 -7.87 -0.22 -6.33
CA GLN A 172 -7.04 0.70 -7.12
C GLN A 172 -5.98 1.38 -6.25
N GLN A 173 -6.36 1.87 -5.08
CA GLN A 173 -5.46 2.51 -4.11
C GLN A 173 -4.36 1.55 -3.65
N LEU A 174 -4.67 0.28 -3.47
CA LEU A 174 -3.72 -0.77 -3.15
C LEU A 174 -2.86 -1.23 -4.34
N GLY A 175 -3.12 -0.70 -5.53
CA GLY A 175 -2.33 -0.96 -6.74
C GLY A 175 -2.66 -2.26 -7.47
N TYR A 176 -3.81 -2.89 -7.19
CA TYR A 176 -4.28 -4.08 -7.89
C TYR A 176 -4.85 -3.76 -9.28
N GLU A 177 -4.90 -4.76 -10.15
CA GLU A 177 -5.56 -4.68 -11.45
C GLU A 177 -7.03 -5.06 -11.26
N VAL A 178 -7.95 -4.12 -11.47
CA VAL A 178 -9.38 -4.30 -11.18
C VAL A 178 -10.18 -4.52 -12.45
N ILE A 179 -10.95 -5.61 -12.48
CA ILE A 179 -11.91 -5.97 -13.52
C ILE A 179 -13.30 -5.72 -12.94
N ASN A 180 -13.94 -4.63 -13.36
CA ASN A 180 -15.25 -4.24 -12.85
C ASN A 180 -16.36 -4.79 -13.77
N LEU A 181 -17.13 -5.75 -13.28
CA LEU A 181 -18.21 -6.42 -14.03
C LEU A 181 -19.59 -5.77 -13.80
N GLY A 182 -19.66 -4.69 -13.01
CA GLY A 182 -20.91 -3.96 -12.82
C GLY A 182 -21.87 -4.59 -11.81
N ILE A 183 -23.16 -4.31 -12.01
CA ILE A 183 -24.26 -4.87 -11.23
C ILE A 183 -24.82 -6.05 -12.01
N ILE A 184 -24.89 -7.21 -11.37
CA ILE A 184 -25.45 -8.43 -11.95
C ILE A 184 -26.86 -8.60 -11.36
N PRO A 185 -27.90 -8.71 -12.19
CA PRO A 185 -29.26 -8.99 -11.73
C PRO A 185 -29.35 -10.30 -10.95
N ASP A 186 -30.37 -10.46 -10.10
CA ASP A 186 -30.63 -11.69 -9.33
C ASP A 186 -31.25 -12.79 -10.22
N ASP A 187 -30.64 -13.00 -11.38
CA ASP A 187 -30.95 -14.04 -12.36
C ASP A 187 -29.91 -15.16 -12.28
N PRO A 188 -30.29 -16.41 -12.01
CA PRO A 188 -29.36 -17.52 -11.83
C PRO A 188 -28.42 -17.76 -13.02
N ALA A 189 -28.91 -17.58 -14.26
CA ALA A 189 -28.09 -17.76 -15.47
C ALA A 189 -27.03 -16.66 -15.59
N LYS A 190 -27.44 -15.39 -15.39
CA LYS A 190 -26.55 -14.24 -15.44
C LYS A 190 -25.52 -14.26 -14.31
N LEU A 191 -25.91 -14.67 -13.11
CA LEU A 191 -25.01 -14.86 -11.98
C LEU A 191 -23.96 -15.92 -12.29
N ARG A 192 -24.38 -17.08 -12.82
CA ARG A 192 -23.47 -18.16 -13.23
C ARG A 192 -22.48 -17.68 -14.28
N ASP A 193 -22.94 -17.02 -15.32
CA ASP A 193 -22.10 -16.49 -16.41
C ASP A 193 -21.09 -15.46 -15.85
N ALA A 194 -21.52 -14.59 -14.94
CA ALA A 194 -20.66 -13.61 -14.29
C ALA A 194 -19.56 -14.27 -13.45
N PHE A 195 -19.88 -15.31 -12.67
CA PHE A 195 -18.89 -16.05 -11.89
C PHE A 195 -17.89 -16.76 -12.81
N ILE A 196 -18.34 -17.41 -13.86
CA ILE A 196 -17.46 -18.09 -14.83
C ILE A 196 -16.54 -17.09 -15.53
N ALA A 197 -17.10 -15.96 -16.01
CA ALA A 197 -16.33 -14.92 -16.67
C ALA A 197 -15.30 -14.27 -15.72
N ALA A 198 -15.66 -14.06 -14.46
CA ALA A 198 -14.77 -13.54 -13.43
C ALA A 198 -13.62 -14.53 -13.13
N ASP A 199 -13.94 -15.81 -12.93
CA ASP A 199 -12.96 -16.88 -12.63
C ASP A 199 -11.90 -17.04 -13.73
N GLN A 200 -12.29 -16.89 -14.99
CA GLN A 200 -11.38 -16.98 -16.14
C GLN A 200 -10.43 -15.78 -16.28
N GLN A 201 -10.78 -14.62 -15.75
CA GLN A 201 -10.06 -13.37 -15.98
C GLN A 201 -9.24 -12.90 -14.77
N ALA A 202 -9.61 -13.33 -13.56
CA ALA A 202 -9.05 -12.82 -12.32
C ALA A 202 -8.36 -13.91 -11.48
N ASP A 203 -7.54 -13.47 -10.54
CA ASP A 203 -6.94 -14.31 -9.50
C ASP A 203 -7.82 -14.36 -8.25
N VAL A 204 -8.62 -13.30 -8.06
CA VAL A 204 -9.59 -13.18 -6.98
C VAL A 204 -10.89 -12.59 -7.52
N VAL A 205 -12.01 -13.17 -7.13
CA VAL A 205 -13.36 -12.67 -7.42
C VAL A 205 -13.98 -12.15 -6.13
N ILE A 206 -14.48 -10.93 -6.17
CA ILE A 206 -15.16 -10.31 -5.03
C ILE A 206 -16.59 -9.97 -5.45
N SER A 207 -17.58 -10.53 -4.74
CA SER A 207 -18.97 -10.09 -4.87
C SER A 207 -19.41 -9.27 -3.66
N SER A 208 -20.27 -8.30 -3.88
CA SER A 208 -21.00 -7.60 -2.81
C SER A 208 -22.48 -7.89 -2.96
N GLY A 209 -23.09 -8.38 -1.89
CA GLY A 209 -24.45 -8.95 -1.92
C GLY A 209 -24.44 -10.46 -2.17
N GLY A 210 -25.62 -11.10 -2.13
CA GLY A 210 -25.80 -12.52 -2.42
C GLY A 210 -25.19 -13.51 -1.40
N VAL A 211 -24.69 -13.05 -0.25
CA VAL A 211 -24.10 -13.92 0.80
C VAL A 211 -24.89 -13.93 2.10
N SER A 212 -26.08 -13.38 2.11
CA SER A 212 -26.99 -13.37 3.26
C SER A 212 -27.71 -14.69 3.39
N VAL A 213 -27.92 -15.15 4.63
CA VAL A 213 -28.46 -16.49 4.96
C VAL A 213 -29.93 -16.69 4.56
N GLY A 214 -30.60 -15.68 3.96
CA GLY A 214 -32.02 -15.72 3.63
C GLY A 214 -32.40 -15.49 2.18
N GLU A 215 -31.53 -14.80 1.40
CA GLU A 215 -31.81 -14.41 -0.01
C GLU A 215 -30.94 -15.15 -1.03
N ALA A 216 -30.03 -16.00 -0.58
CA ALA A 216 -28.90 -16.48 -1.37
C ALA A 216 -29.01 -17.92 -1.81
N ASP A 217 -30.20 -18.52 -1.93
CA ASP A 217 -30.29 -19.91 -2.40
C ASP A 217 -29.61 -20.08 -3.76
N TYR A 218 -29.82 -19.18 -4.72
CA TYR A 218 -29.20 -19.26 -6.03
C TYR A 218 -27.69 -19.05 -5.99
N THR A 219 -27.24 -17.98 -5.36
CA THR A 219 -25.81 -17.66 -5.30
C THR A 219 -25.03 -18.76 -4.59
N LYS A 220 -25.57 -19.28 -3.50
CA LYS A 220 -24.97 -20.39 -2.76
C LYS A 220 -24.89 -21.64 -3.62
N THR A 221 -26.00 -22.06 -4.25
CA THR A 221 -26.06 -23.23 -5.11
C THR A 221 -25.07 -23.12 -6.28
N ILE A 222 -25.03 -21.96 -6.96
CA ILE A 222 -24.13 -21.71 -8.07
C ILE A 222 -22.65 -21.80 -7.61
N LEU A 223 -22.33 -21.20 -6.46
CA LEU A 223 -20.97 -21.22 -5.93
C LEU A 223 -20.53 -22.63 -5.50
N GLU A 224 -21.43 -23.42 -4.92
CA GLU A 224 -21.16 -24.82 -4.55
C GLU A 224 -20.96 -25.73 -5.79
N GLU A 225 -21.59 -25.39 -6.92
CA GLU A 225 -21.38 -26.09 -8.19
C GLU A 225 -20.09 -25.67 -8.89
N LEU A 226 -19.68 -24.39 -8.77
CA LEU A 226 -18.52 -23.83 -9.46
C LEU A 226 -17.21 -23.97 -8.69
N GLY A 227 -17.26 -24.32 -7.39
CA GLY A 227 -16.07 -24.43 -6.58
C GLY A 227 -16.31 -24.94 -5.16
N GLU A 228 -15.28 -24.83 -4.34
CA GLU A 228 -15.31 -25.22 -2.92
C GLU A 228 -15.45 -23.95 -2.06
N ILE A 229 -16.69 -23.50 -1.85
CA ILE A 229 -17.00 -22.25 -1.16
C ILE A 229 -17.66 -22.53 0.18
N GLY A 230 -17.07 -22.00 1.26
CA GLY A 230 -17.65 -22.01 2.60
C GLY A 230 -18.39 -20.70 2.91
N PHE A 231 -19.51 -20.80 3.60
CA PHE A 231 -20.29 -19.65 4.09
C PHE A 231 -20.16 -19.54 5.60
N TRP A 232 -19.68 -18.41 6.08
CA TRP A 232 -19.27 -18.21 7.46
C TRP A 232 -20.10 -17.15 8.17
N LYS A 233 -20.39 -17.41 9.44
CA LYS A 233 -20.93 -16.42 10.37
C LYS A 233 -19.80 -15.97 11.29
N LEU A 234 -19.13 -14.89 10.91
CA LEU A 234 -17.98 -14.37 11.64
C LEU A 234 -18.41 -13.77 13.00
N ALA A 235 -17.57 -13.96 14.01
CA ALA A 235 -17.76 -13.34 15.32
C ALA A 235 -17.23 -11.92 15.39
N ILE A 236 -17.44 -11.13 14.32
CA ILE A 236 -17.05 -9.72 14.21
C ILE A 236 -18.29 -8.81 14.12
N LYS A 237 -18.08 -7.52 14.38
CA LYS A 237 -19.09 -6.49 14.25
C LYS A 237 -18.45 -5.19 13.75
N PRO A 238 -18.98 -4.63 12.65
CA PRO A 238 -19.93 -5.19 11.70
C PRO A 238 -19.28 -6.26 10.80
N GLY A 239 -20.10 -7.03 10.04
CA GLY A 239 -19.55 -7.97 9.05
C GLY A 239 -19.77 -9.46 9.40
N LYS A 240 -20.97 -9.83 9.87
CA LYS A 240 -21.26 -11.20 10.26
C LYS A 240 -21.21 -12.23 9.12
N PRO A 241 -21.90 -12.05 7.95
CA PRO A 241 -21.83 -13.01 6.86
C PRO A 241 -20.55 -12.80 6.02
N PHE A 242 -19.91 -13.89 5.62
CA PHE A 242 -18.79 -13.90 4.70
C PHE A 242 -18.74 -15.23 3.95
N ALA A 243 -18.57 -15.21 2.65
CA ALA A 243 -18.33 -16.39 1.86
C ALA A 243 -16.87 -16.38 1.36
N PHE A 244 -16.20 -17.51 1.46
CA PHE A 244 -14.81 -17.64 1.07
C PHE A 244 -14.53 -19.05 0.57
N GLY A 245 -13.72 -19.14 -0.47
CA GLY A 245 -13.28 -20.42 -1.00
C GLY A 245 -12.55 -20.29 -2.32
N LYS A 246 -12.50 -21.35 -3.06
CA LYS A 246 -11.85 -21.43 -4.35
C LYS A 246 -12.85 -21.82 -5.43
N LEU A 247 -12.94 -21.00 -6.48
CA LEU A 247 -13.54 -21.38 -7.75
C LEU A 247 -12.56 -22.27 -8.54
N SER A 248 -12.82 -22.54 -9.78
CA SER A 248 -11.95 -23.39 -10.60
C SER A 248 -10.50 -22.87 -10.68
N SER A 249 -10.33 -21.57 -10.87
CA SER A 249 -9.01 -20.94 -11.08
C SER A 249 -8.69 -19.83 -10.07
N SER A 250 -9.69 -19.15 -9.54
CA SER A 250 -9.55 -17.98 -8.69
C SER A 250 -10.02 -18.20 -7.25
N TRP A 251 -9.60 -17.36 -6.34
CA TRP A 251 -10.19 -17.26 -4.99
C TRP A 251 -11.46 -16.43 -5.02
N PHE A 252 -12.44 -16.83 -4.24
CA PHE A 252 -13.70 -16.11 -4.10
C PHE A 252 -13.84 -15.50 -2.71
N CYS A 253 -14.33 -14.25 -2.66
CA CYS A 253 -14.67 -13.52 -1.44
C CYS A 253 -16.04 -12.87 -1.61
N GLY A 254 -17.04 -13.36 -0.90
CA GLY A 254 -18.37 -12.76 -0.85
C GLY A 254 -18.52 -11.83 0.34
N LEU A 255 -18.74 -10.54 0.07
CA LEU A 255 -18.86 -9.50 1.09
C LEU A 255 -20.31 -9.27 1.50
N PRO A 256 -20.56 -8.84 2.76
CA PRO A 256 -21.89 -8.46 3.22
C PRO A 256 -22.52 -7.34 2.40
N GLY A 257 -23.85 -7.31 2.28
CA GLY A 257 -24.58 -6.24 1.60
C GLY A 257 -24.49 -4.86 2.29
N ASN A 258 -24.42 -4.83 3.63
CA ASN A 258 -24.27 -3.56 4.37
C ASN A 258 -22.91 -2.90 4.10
N PRO A 259 -22.83 -1.60 3.72
CA PRO A 259 -21.61 -0.98 3.24
C PRO A 259 -20.47 -0.92 4.26
N VAL A 260 -20.77 -0.61 5.51
CA VAL A 260 -19.73 -0.62 6.56
C VAL A 260 -19.23 -2.05 6.81
N SER A 261 -20.14 -3.04 6.76
CA SER A 261 -19.76 -4.44 6.92
C SER A 261 -18.86 -4.93 5.80
N ALA A 262 -19.19 -4.61 4.56
CA ALA A 262 -18.39 -4.94 3.38
C ALA A 262 -16.97 -4.35 3.50
N THR A 263 -16.87 -3.08 3.87
CA THR A 263 -15.60 -2.38 4.02
C THR A 263 -14.74 -2.97 5.15
N VAL A 264 -15.32 -3.21 6.33
CA VAL A 264 -14.59 -3.83 7.46
C VAL A 264 -14.13 -5.24 7.07
N THR A 265 -14.99 -6.04 6.45
CA THR A 265 -14.63 -7.40 6.00
C THR A 265 -13.54 -7.36 4.94
N PHE A 266 -13.60 -6.42 4.00
CA PHE A 266 -12.53 -6.19 3.03
C PHE A 266 -11.20 -5.90 3.72
N CYS A 267 -11.16 -4.92 4.61
CA CYS A 267 -9.92 -4.51 5.29
C CYS A 267 -9.32 -5.64 6.14
N GLN A 268 -10.17 -6.38 6.86
CA GLN A 268 -9.70 -7.37 7.84
C GLN A 268 -9.41 -8.75 7.25
N LEU A 269 -10.04 -9.12 6.13
CA LEU A 269 -9.92 -10.46 5.55
C LEU A 269 -9.38 -10.45 4.10
N VAL A 270 -9.97 -9.62 3.23
CA VAL A 270 -9.63 -9.63 1.80
C VAL A 270 -8.29 -8.96 1.55
N GLN A 271 -8.02 -7.83 2.17
CA GLN A 271 -6.75 -7.11 2.01
C GLN A 271 -5.53 -7.96 2.42
N PRO A 272 -5.52 -8.67 3.57
CA PRO A 272 -4.44 -9.61 3.91
C PRO A 272 -4.27 -10.75 2.90
N LEU A 273 -5.39 -11.31 2.40
CA LEU A 273 -5.35 -12.34 1.35
C LEU A 273 -4.67 -11.81 0.09
N LEU A 274 -5.08 -10.65 -0.40
CA LEU A 274 -4.51 -10.02 -1.59
C LEU A 274 -3.02 -9.71 -1.42
N ALA A 275 -2.62 -9.22 -0.25
CA ALA A 275 -1.22 -8.99 0.08
C ALA A 275 -0.40 -10.28 0.05
N LYS A 276 -0.94 -11.38 0.59
CA LYS A 276 -0.32 -12.70 0.53
C LYS A 276 -0.17 -13.21 -0.91
N LEU A 277 -1.21 -13.09 -1.73
CA LEU A 277 -1.18 -13.47 -3.15
C LEU A 277 -0.21 -12.62 -3.97
N SER A 278 0.03 -11.39 -3.57
CA SER A 278 1.04 -10.49 -4.17
C SER A 278 2.47 -10.87 -3.82
N GLY A 279 2.68 -11.92 -3.03
CA GLY A 279 4.01 -12.35 -2.60
C GLY A 279 4.59 -11.52 -1.44
N LYS A 280 3.79 -10.72 -0.75
CA LYS A 280 4.24 -9.96 0.41
C LYS A 280 4.59 -10.91 1.56
N HIS A 281 5.79 -10.76 2.11
CA HIS A 281 6.23 -11.46 3.31
C HIS A 281 6.16 -10.52 4.53
N GLY A 282 6.03 -11.11 5.72
CA GLY A 282 5.94 -10.36 6.97
C GLY A 282 4.48 -10.08 7.40
N PRO A 283 4.27 -9.15 8.33
CA PRO A 283 2.95 -8.83 8.85
C PRO A 283 2.00 -8.33 7.75
N LEU A 284 0.85 -8.99 7.64
CA LEU A 284 -0.17 -8.65 6.65
C LEU A 284 -1.28 -7.76 7.23
N GLN A 285 -1.36 -7.67 8.55
CA GLN A 285 -2.30 -6.82 9.27
C GLN A 285 -1.70 -5.44 9.52
N ALA A 286 -2.55 -4.42 9.56
CA ALA A 286 -2.15 -3.09 9.95
C ALA A 286 -1.65 -3.07 11.41
N PRO A 287 -0.64 -2.25 11.74
CA PRO A 287 -0.18 -2.10 13.12
C PRO A 287 -1.29 -1.47 13.98
N ARG A 288 -1.44 -1.94 15.21
CA ARG A 288 -2.35 -1.39 16.19
C ARG A 288 -1.61 -0.53 17.20
N LEU A 289 -2.24 0.56 17.57
CA LEU A 289 -1.74 1.48 18.59
C LEU A 289 -2.63 1.36 19.83
N ARG A 290 -2.03 1.41 21.00
CA ARG A 290 -2.74 1.45 22.27
C ARG A 290 -2.91 2.90 22.71
N VAL A 291 -4.16 3.35 22.83
CA VAL A 291 -4.51 4.74 23.17
C VAL A 291 -5.63 4.79 24.19
N ARG A 292 -5.87 5.95 24.82
CA ARG A 292 -7.01 6.11 25.72
C ARG A 292 -8.29 6.49 24.96
N ALA A 293 -9.41 5.92 25.37
CA ALA A 293 -10.73 6.37 24.91
C ALA A 293 -11.03 7.73 25.53
N ALA A 294 -11.28 8.76 24.72
CA ALA A 294 -11.63 10.08 25.20
C ALA A 294 -13.09 10.16 25.68
N THR A 295 -13.95 9.27 25.18
CA THR A 295 -15.36 9.18 25.51
C THR A 295 -15.77 7.74 25.75
N ARG A 296 -16.92 7.52 26.39
CA ARG A 296 -17.47 6.20 26.58
C ARG A 296 -17.80 5.52 25.23
N LEU A 297 -17.38 4.27 25.08
CA LEU A 297 -17.65 3.44 23.91
C LEU A 297 -18.67 2.35 24.27
N LYS A 298 -19.78 2.30 23.54
CA LYS A 298 -20.82 1.29 23.76
C LYS A 298 -20.43 -0.01 23.06
N LYS A 299 -20.37 -1.12 23.80
CA LYS A 299 -20.08 -2.44 23.27
C LYS A 299 -20.80 -3.52 24.09
N SER A 300 -21.31 -4.55 23.40
CA SER A 300 -21.81 -5.79 24.02
C SER A 300 -20.79 -6.91 23.78
N PRO A 301 -20.48 -7.75 24.78
CA PRO A 301 -19.63 -8.93 24.61
C PRO A 301 -20.11 -9.89 23.52
N GLY A 302 -19.25 -10.81 23.09
CA GLY A 302 -19.54 -11.90 22.17
C GLY A 302 -18.99 -11.74 20.76
N ARG A 303 -18.64 -10.53 20.32
CA ARG A 303 -18.00 -10.28 19.00
C ARG A 303 -16.85 -9.30 19.10
N LEU A 304 -15.82 -9.51 18.29
CA LEU A 304 -14.77 -8.51 18.04
C LEU A 304 -15.41 -7.31 17.31
N ASP A 305 -15.31 -6.12 17.88
CA ASP A 305 -16.00 -4.93 17.37
C ASP A 305 -15.01 -3.94 16.75
N PHE A 306 -15.24 -3.55 15.50
CA PHE A 306 -14.49 -2.54 14.75
C PHE A 306 -15.33 -1.28 14.64
N GLN A 307 -15.21 -0.38 15.60
CA GLN A 307 -15.90 0.90 15.58
C GLN A 307 -15.07 1.94 14.81
N ARG A 308 -15.73 2.87 14.13
CA ARG A 308 -15.03 3.98 13.47
C ARG A 308 -14.71 5.04 14.50
N GLY A 309 -13.46 5.47 14.54
CA GLY A 309 -12.95 6.40 15.51
C GLY A 309 -12.18 7.56 14.88
N ILE A 310 -12.01 8.59 15.68
CA ILE A 310 -11.17 9.76 15.38
C ILE A 310 -9.99 9.73 16.35
N LEU A 311 -8.84 9.30 15.84
CA LEU A 311 -7.57 9.32 16.55
C LEU A 311 -6.99 10.73 16.43
N GLN A 312 -6.72 11.36 17.54
CA GLN A 312 -6.22 12.74 17.61
C GLN A 312 -5.37 12.98 18.87
N ARG A 313 -4.68 14.12 18.94
CA ARG A 313 -4.04 14.56 20.16
C ARG A 313 -5.01 15.38 21.01
N ASN A 314 -5.02 15.12 22.31
CA ASN A 314 -5.70 15.97 23.27
C ASN A 314 -4.87 17.25 23.55
N PRO A 315 -5.39 18.23 24.31
CA PRO A 315 -4.65 19.45 24.67
C PRO A 315 -3.31 19.20 25.40
N ASP A 316 -3.19 18.07 26.09
CA ASP A 316 -1.97 17.67 26.79
C ASP A 316 -0.95 16.97 25.87
N GLY A 317 -1.27 16.82 24.57
CA GLY A 317 -0.41 16.21 23.56
C GLY A 317 -0.50 14.68 23.50
N GLU A 318 -1.31 14.02 24.33
CA GLU A 318 -1.50 12.57 24.32
C GLU A 318 -2.39 12.13 23.16
N LEU A 319 -2.09 10.95 22.58
CA LEU A 319 -2.98 10.32 21.60
C LEU A 319 -4.20 9.72 22.30
N VAL A 320 -5.37 10.16 21.87
CA VAL A 320 -6.66 9.68 22.33
C VAL A 320 -7.57 9.36 21.14
N VAL A 321 -8.59 8.52 21.37
CA VAL A 321 -9.59 8.21 20.35
C VAL A 321 -10.99 8.56 20.81
N ASN A 322 -11.73 9.21 19.91
CA ASN A 322 -13.17 9.48 20.03
C ASN A 322 -13.93 8.58 19.06
N THR A 323 -15.18 8.26 19.39
CA THR A 323 -16.10 7.65 18.43
C THR A 323 -16.54 8.68 17.37
N THR A 324 -16.83 8.23 16.15
CA THR A 324 -17.51 9.06 15.13
C THR A 324 -19.00 9.23 15.38
N GLY A 325 -19.52 8.77 16.52
CA GLY A 325 -20.95 8.77 16.88
C GLY A 325 -21.62 7.43 16.59
N HIS A 326 -22.66 7.45 15.77
CA HIS A 326 -23.42 6.23 15.43
C HIS A 326 -22.56 5.21 14.67
N GLN A 327 -22.57 3.96 15.18
CA GLN A 327 -21.78 2.84 14.65
C GLN A 327 -22.59 1.86 13.80
N GLY A 328 -23.72 2.30 13.24
CA GLY A 328 -24.58 1.45 12.38
C GLY A 328 -23.85 0.95 11.12
N SER A 329 -24.19 -0.25 10.67
CA SER A 329 -23.58 -0.87 9.50
C SER A 329 -23.96 -0.22 8.16
N HIS A 330 -24.95 0.67 8.17
CA HIS A 330 -25.42 1.47 7.03
C HIS A 330 -24.82 2.89 7.01
N ILE A 331 -24.10 3.32 8.05
CA ILE A 331 -23.60 4.70 8.19
C ILE A 331 -22.19 4.78 7.58
N PHE A 332 -22.11 4.80 6.24
CA PHE A 332 -20.84 4.85 5.52
C PHE A 332 -20.09 6.16 5.72
N SER A 333 -20.79 7.27 5.96
CA SER A 333 -20.18 8.58 6.29
C SER A 333 -19.25 8.55 7.48
N SER A 334 -19.37 7.54 8.36
CA SER A 334 -18.43 7.34 9.46
C SER A 334 -16.98 7.08 9.03
N PHE A 335 -16.75 6.63 7.79
CA PHE A 335 -15.40 6.51 7.21
C PHE A 335 -14.82 7.85 6.77
N SER A 336 -15.68 8.78 6.32
CA SER A 336 -15.23 10.14 5.97
C SER A 336 -14.93 10.99 7.20
N LEU A 337 -15.56 10.69 8.34
CA LEU A 337 -15.37 11.39 9.61
C LEU A 337 -14.22 10.78 10.43
N GLY A 338 -14.04 9.46 10.34
CA GLY A 338 -13.05 8.71 11.10
C GLY A 338 -11.72 8.58 10.38
N ASN A 339 -10.68 8.24 11.13
CA ASN A 339 -9.36 7.94 10.61
C ASN A 339 -8.77 6.64 11.14
N CYS A 340 -9.54 5.90 11.96
CA CYS A 340 -9.13 4.61 12.50
C CYS A 340 -10.32 3.70 12.80
N PHE A 341 -10.04 2.40 12.92
CA PHE A 341 -10.88 1.48 13.66
C PHE A 341 -10.51 1.50 15.14
N ILE A 342 -11.50 1.59 16.04
CA ILE A 342 -11.33 1.24 17.44
C ILE A 342 -11.62 -0.25 17.54
N VAL A 343 -10.63 -1.05 17.95
CA VAL A 343 -10.72 -2.50 18.02
C VAL A 343 -11.02 -2.91 19.44
N LEU A 344 -12.22 -3.43 19.67
CA LEU A 344 -12.67 -3.84 20.99
C LEU A 344 -12.81 -5.35 21.03
N GLU A 345 -12.11 -5.98 21.95
CA GLU A 345 -11.94 -7.42 22.08
C GLU A 345 -13.30 -8.11 22.27
N ARG A 346 -13.39 -9.37 21.89
CA ARG A 346 -14.63 -10.14 21.84
C ARG A 346 -15.39 -10.13 23.17
N GLU A 347 -14.71 -10.37 24.28
CA GLU A 347 -15.30 -10.54 25.60
C GLU A 347 -15.48 -9.20 26.36
N ARG A 348 -14.94 -8.10 25.80
CA ARG A 348 -15.02 -6.78 26.41
C ARG A 348 -16.46 -6.24 26.36
N GLY A 349 -16.89 -5.60 27.45
CA GLY A 349 -18.12 -4.81 27.54
C GLY A 349 -17.92 -3.35 27.14
N HIS A 350 -18.72 -2.46 27.71
CA HIS A 350 -18.54 -1.01 27.55
C HIS A 350 -17.16 -0.59 28.00
N VAL A 351 -16.65 0.46 27.36
CA VAL A 351 -15.39 1.11 27.69
C VAL A 351 -15.70 2.49 28.22
N GLU A 352 -15.19 2.82 29.40
CA GLU A 352 -15.37 4.15 29.99
C GLU A 352 -14.27 5.10 29.49
N ALA A 353 -14.53 6.41 29.58
CA ALA A 353 -13.52 7.42 29.23
C ALA A 353 -12.26 7.22 30.08
N GLY A 354 -11.08 7.36 29.46
CA GLY A 354 -9.78 7.14 30.09
C GLY A 354 -9.27 5.70 30.04
N GLU A 355 -10.10 4.70 29.71
CA GLU A 355 -9.64 3.32 29.55
C GLU A 355 -8.82 3.13 28.26
N TRP A 356 -7.91 2.16 28.30
CA TRP A 356 -7.07 1.80 27.16
C TRP A 356 -7.83 0.95 26.14
N VAL A 357 -7.67 1.30 24.86
CA VAL A 357 -8.19 0.55 23.71
C VAL A 357 -7.11 0.43 22.64
N GLU A 358 -7.29 -0.56 21.76
CA GLU A 358 -6.49 -0.64 20.55
C GLU A 358 -7.16 0.12 19.41
N VAL A 359 -6.36 0.82 18.60
CA VAL A 359 -6.81 1.45 17.36
C VAL A 359 -5.96 1.01 16.19
N GLU A 360 -6.60 0.81 15.06
CA GLU A 360 -5.98 0.49 13.78
C GLU A 360 -6.21 1.67 12.83
N PRO A 361 -5.19 2.50 12.57
CA PRO A 361 -5.32 3.61 11.63
C PRO A 361 -5.76 3.13 10.24
N PHE A 362 -6.58 3.91 9.56
CA PHE A 362 -7.09 3.56 8.22
C PHE A 362 -6.01 3.46 7.15
N SER A 363 -4.77 3.82 7.47
CA SER A 363 -3.71 3.94 6.48
C SER A 363 -4.13 4.87 5.33
N HIS A 364 -3.48 4.73 4.19
CA HIS A 364 -3.77 5.53 2.99
C HIS A 364 -5.09 5.18 2.26
N LEU A 365 -5.87 4.17 2.73
CA LEU A 365 -7.09 3.74 2.04
C LEU A 365 -8.24 4.74 2.12
N PHE A 366 -8.35 5.51 3.20
CA PHE A 366 -9.48 6.42 3.45
C PHE A 366 -9.04 7.87 3.67
N GLY A 367 -7.93 8.29 3.08
CA GLY A 367 -7.34 9.59 3.40
C GLY A 367 -6.55 9.51 4.70
N GLY A 368 -5.25 9.48 4.59
CA GLY A 368 -4.38 9.32 5.75
C GLY A 368 -4.29 10.57 6.61
N LEU A 369 -3.80 10.37 7.82
CA LEU A 369 -3.32 11.42 8.70
C LEU A 369 -2.26 12.27 8.00
#